data_209c254d9c1cab84c6af0f507e9f9795
#
_entry.id   209c254d9c1cab84c6af0f507e9f9795
#
_cell.length_a   1.000
_cell.length_b   1.000
_cell.length_c   1.000
_cell.angle_alpha   90.00
_cell.angle_beta   90.00
_cell.angle_gamma   90.00
#
_symmetry.space_group_name_H-M   'P 1'
#
loop_
_entity.id
_entity.type
_entity.pdbx_description
1 polymer ?
#
loop_
_entity_poly.entity_id
_entity_poly.type
_entity_poly.pdbx_seq_one_letter_code
_entity_poly.pdbx_strand_id
1 'polypeptide(L)'
;MYSKKLNKLFSGSLDATIRQWTLPEETPMKDDPILDSLQSSVFTKNTHAVHDMSLFALNGKEDALLATVCADGTVKLWLTEDASTPALFLSWDYYGTDPDAEVKMERPSMASLPLPTSVTSCPADLRICAVSFSNGVLKLFDLTSGRELKHFASPSSSLPINAVVGHPTLPLVATAHQDQYIHMHDINSSACMLSLHAHENGVVCLDIDPSGLTLVSGSSDGKVRFWDLVKSNESEQMASDAAKQTYTAVCFQEVSAHQIKHGKGVLTSLYHPTLPFIATAGADGTVHMFG
;
A
#
# COMPACT_ATOMS: atom_id res chain seq x y z
N MET A 1 -1.85 4.08 -10.41
CA MET A 1 -0.43 3.71 -10.26
C MET A 1 0.32 4.03 -11.54
N TYR A 2 1.44 4.75 -11.48
CA TYR A 2 2.21 5.18 -12.64
C TYR A 2 3.53 4.42 -12.76
N SER A 3 3.80 3.88 -13.93
CA SER A 3 5.09 3.29 -14.28
C SER A 3 5.88 4.28 -15.15
N LYS A 4 6.96 4.80 -14.59
CA LYS A 4 7.88 5.71 -15.31
C LYS A 4 8.57 4.99 -16.46
N LYS A 5 8.95 3.74 -16.28
CA LYS A 5 9.64 2.93 -17.29
C LYS A 5 8.78 2.65 -18.52
N LEU A 6 7.50 2.31 -18.28
CA LEU A 6 6.57 1.98 -19.36
C LEU A 6 5.86 3.21 -19.91
N ASN A 7 6.01 4.37 -19.27
CA ASN A 7 5.24 5.59 -19.52
C ASN A 7 3.72 5.34 -19.54
N LYS A 8 3.26 4.49 -18.59
CA LYS A 8 1.87 4.07 -18.48
C LYS A 8 1.31 4.35 -17.09
N LEU A 9 0.04 4.72 -17.07
CA LEU A 9 -0.77 4.78 -15.87
C LEU A 9 -1.69 3.57 -15.81
N PHE A 10 -1.81 2.92 -14.65
CA PHE A 10 -2.76 1.85 -14.39
C PHE A 10 -3.83 2.33 -13.44
N SER A 11 -5.08 2.00 -13.74
CA SER A 11 -6.23 2.28 -12.87
C SER A 11 -7.05 1.02 -12.66
N GLY A 12 -7.38 0.71 -11.39
CA GLY A 12 -8.30 -0.35 -11.01
C GLY A 12 -9.67 0.21 -10.66
N SER A 13 -10.71 -0.57 -10.86
CA SER A 13 -12.08 -0.13 -10.69
C SER A 13 -12.96 -1.15 -9.99
N LEU A 14 -14.04 -0.68 -9.39
CA LEU A 14 -15.11 -1.51 -8.83
C LEU A 14 -15.86 -2.33 -9.91
N ASP A 15 -15.74 -1.95 -11.18
CA ASP A 15 -16.29 -2.71 -12.31
C ASP A 15 -15.46 -3.95 -12.68
N ALA A 16 -14.47 -4.28 -11.86
CA ALA A 16 -13.53 -5.38 -12.03
C ALA A 16 -12.53 -5.20 -13.19
N THR A 17 -12.47 -4.04 -13.82
CA THR A 17 -11.49 -3.78 -14.88
C THR A 17 -10.22 -3.13 -14.34
N ILE A 18 -9.10 -3.47 -14.95
CA ILE A 18 -7.86 -2.72 -14.86
C ILE A 18 -7.64 -2.09 -16.22
N ARG A 19 -7.42 -0.78 -16.25
CA ARG A 19 -7.14 -0.05 -17.48
C ARG A 19 -5.70 0.44 -17.47
N GLN A 20 -5.07 0.40 -18.61
CA GLN A 20 -3.80 1.06 -18.86
C GLN A 20 -4.02 2.30 -19.73
N TRP A 21 -3.29 3.36 -19.41
CA TRP A 21 -3.34 4.64 -20.08
C TRP A 21 -1.92 4.95 -20.55
N THR A 22 -1.76 5.22 -21.83
CA THR A 22 -0.47 5.63 -22.38
C THR A 22 -0.36 7.14 -22.27
N LEU A 23 0.69 7.63 -21.63
CA LEU A 23 0.96 9.05 -21.53
C LEU A 23 1.69 9.55 -22.79
N PRO A 24 1.40 10.76 -23.27
CA PRO A 24 2.14 11.35 -24.39
C PRO A 24 3.61 11.57 -24.00
N GLU A 25 4.53 11.32 -24.95
CA GLU A 25 5.97 11.48 -24.71
C GLU A 25 6.40 12.96 -24.63
N GLU A 26 5.61 13.86 -25.23
CA GLU A 26 5.88 15.30 -25.20
C GLU A 26 4.90 16.02 -24.28
N THR A 27 5.39 17.05 -23.57
CA THR A 27 4.52 17.95 -22.81
C THR A 27 3.56 18.62 -23.77
N PRO A 28 2.25 18.49 -23.60
CA PRO A 28 1.28 19.11 -24.48
C PRO A 28 1.49 20.63 -24.47
N MET A 29 1.47 21.24 -25.66
CA MET A 29 1.43 22.69 -25.78
C MET A 29 0.23 23.22 -25.01
N LYS A 30 0.34 24.43 -24.46
CA LYS A 30 -0.55 25.05 -23.47
C LYS A 30 -2.06 25.03 -23.76
N ASP A 31 -2.50 24.62 -24.93
CA ASP A 31 -3.88 24.70 -25.38
C ASP A 31 -4.57 23.36 -25.70
N ASP A 32 -3.85 22.23 -25.58
CA ASP A 32 -4.48 20.92 -25.78
C ASP A 32 -4.97 20.32 -24.45
N PRO A 33 -6.25 19.97 -24.34
CA PRO A 33 -6.75 19.26 -23.16
C PRO A 33 -6.07 17.89 -23.11
N ILE A 34 -5.19 17.72 -22.15
CA ILE A 34 -4.44 16.46 -21.90
C ILE A 34 -5.37 15.24 -21.85
N LEU A 35 -6.59 15.43 -21.42
CA LEU A 35 -7.60 14.37 -21.29
C LEU A 35 -8.04 13.78 -22.63
N ASP A 36 -8.09 14.56 -23.70
CA ASP A 36 -8.55 14.08 -25.01
C ASP A 36 -7.47 13.27 -25.76
N SER A 37 -6.20 13.40 -25.37
CA SER A 37 -5.08 12.68 -25.96
C SER A 37 -4.75 11.35 -25.26
N LEU A 38 -5.32 11.08 -24.06
CA LEU A 38 -5.06 9.85 -23.31
C LEU A 38 -5.76 8.65 -23.94
N GLN A 39 -4.97 7.79 -24.57
CA GLN A 39 -5.48 6.51 -25.06
C GLN A 39 -5.57 5.51 -23.92
N SER A 40 -6.75 5.01 -23.63
CA SER A 40 -6.97 3.95 -22.64
C SER A 40 -7.31 2.63 -23.31
N SER A 41 -6.75 1.56 -22.80
CA SER A 41 -7.16 0.21 -23.17
C SER A 41 -7.44 -0.61 -21.89
N VAL A 42 -8.34 -1.58 -22.01
CA VAL A 42 -8.55 -2.53 -20.91
C VAL A 42 -7.31 -3.42 -20.84
N PHE A 43 -6.57 -3.31 -19.76
CA PHE A 43 -5.41 -4.16 -19.49
C PHE A 43 -5.87 -5.58 -19.18
N THR A 44 -6.78 -5.73 -18.21
CA THR A 44 -7.39 -7.03 -17.88
C THR A 44 -8.73 -6.84 -17.21
N LYS A 45 -9.51 -7.92 -17.15
CA LYS A 45 -10.77 -7.97 -16.43
C LYS A 45 -10.70 -9.04 -15.35
N ASN A 46 -10.79 -8.62 -14.10
CA ASN A 46 -10.94 -9.50 -12.95
C ASN A 46 -12.39 -10.01 -12.83
N THR A 47 -12.59 -10.98 -11.96
CA THR A 47 -13.93 -11.46 -11.62
C THR A 47 -14.67 -10.53 -10.68
N HIS A 48 -13.94 -9.78 -9.85
CA HIS A 48 -14.47 -8.89 -8.80
C HIS A 48 -13.72 -7.56 -8.76
N ALA A 49 -14.27 -6.60 -8.03
CA ALA A 49 -13.73 -5.26 -7.85
C ALA A 49 -12.25 -5.29 -7.42
N VAL A 50 -11.48 -4.33 -7.95
CA VAL A 50 -10.08 -4.12 -7.56
C VAL A 50 -10.05 -3.09 -6.44
N HIS A 51 -9.51 -3.46 -5.28
CA HIS A 51 -9.41 -2.59 -4.12
C HIS A 51 -8.14 -1.76 -4.12
N ASP A 52 -7.00 -2.39 -4.46
CA ASP A 52 -5.70 -1.74 -4.47
C ASP A 52 -4.76 -2.37 -5.49
N MET A 53 -3.72 -1.63 -5.85
CA MET A 53 -2.73 -2.05 -6.84
C MET A 53 -1.35 -1.51 -6.49
N SER A 54 -0.31 -2.29 -6.79
CA SER A 54 1.08 -1.86 -6.64
C SER A 54 1.96 -2.43 -7.76
N LEU A 55 3.00 -1.68 -8.15
CA LEU A 55 4.00 -2.11 -9.12
C LEU A 55 5.20 -2.72 -8.41
N PHE A 56 5.74 -3.78 -9.01
CA PHE A 56 6.86 -4.53 -8.46
C PHE A 56 7.96 -4.75 -9.48
N ALA A 57 9.19 -4.79 -9.00
CA ALA A 57 10.32 -5.23 -9.80
C ALA A 57 10.39 -6.76 -9.87
N LEU A 58 10.85 -7.29 -11.00
CA LEU A 58 11.12 -8.72 -11.16
C LEU A 58 12.47 -8.91 -11.87
N ASN A 59 13.35 -9.72 -11.29
CA ASN A 59 14.67 -10.06 -11.86
C ASN A 59 15.50 -8.81 -12.28
N GLY A 60 15.48 -7.77 -11.44
CA GLY A 60 16.17 -6.51 -11.72
C GLY A 60 15.49 -5.60 -12.74
N LYS A 61 14.30 -5.95 -13.21
CA LYS A 61 13.46 -5.10 -14.07
C LYS A 61 12.43 -4.40 -13.20
N GLU A 62 12.52 -3.08 -13.17
CA GLU A 62 11.55 -2.23 -12.50
C GLU A 62 10.18 -2.32 -13.19
N ASP A 63 9.11 -2.20 -12.42
CA ASP A 63 7.70 -2.18 -12.89
C ASP A 63 7.29 -3.39 -13.76
N ALA A 64 7.98 -4.53 -13.60
CA ALA A 64 7.74 -5.72 -14.42
C ALA A 64 6.45 -6.47 -14.04
N LEU A 65 5.96 -6.28 -12.81
CA LEU A 65 4.74 -6.90 -12.30
C LEU A 65 3.78 -5.85 -11.75
N LEU A 66 2.49 -6.03 -12.01
CA LEU A 66 1.39 -5.32 -11.38
C LEU A 66 0.68 -6.27 -10.40
N ALA A 67 0.74 -5.98 -9.11
CA ALA A 67 -0.08 -6.68 -8.13
C ALA A 67 -1.44 -6.00 -8.00
N THR A 68 -2.48 -6.80 -7.86
CA THR A 68 -3.85 -6.33 -7.64
C THR A 68 -4.51 -7.10 -6.53
N VAL A 69 -5.25 -6.38 -5.71
CA VAL A 69 -6.01 -6.92 -4.58
C VAL A 69 -7.49 -6.85 -4.94
N CYS A 70 -8.16 -7.99 -4.90
CA CYS A 70 -9.52 -8.13 -5.39
C CYS A 70 -10.53 -8.43 -4.27
N ALA A 71 -11.77 -8.01 -4.48
CA ALA A 71 -12.89 -8.26 -3.57
C ALA A 71 -13.29 -9.73 -3.46
N ASP A 72 -12.76 -10.60 -4.34
CA ASP A 72 -12.92 -12.05 -4.24
C ASP A 72 -11.98 -12.70 -3.19
N GLY A 73 -11.18 -11.91 -2.49
CA GLY A 73 -10.21 -12.39 -1.52
C GLY A 73 -8.87 -12.81 -2.12
N THR A 74 -8.67 -12.61 -3.43
CA THR A 74 -7.43 -12.99 -4.10
C THR A 74 -6.49 -11.82 -4.32
N VAL A 75 -5.19 -12.12 -4.30
CA VAL A 75 -4.11 -11.28 -4.78
C VAL A 75 -3.63 -11.86 -6.11
N LYS A 76 -3.50 -11.03 -7.13
CA LYS A 76 -3.08 -11.44 -8.47
C LYS A 76 -1.90 -10.62 -8.94
N LEU A 77 -0.90 -11.29 -9.53
CA LEU A 77 0.24 -10.67 -10.17
C LEU A 77 0.12 -10.80 -11.69
N TRP A 78 0.32 -9.70 -12.37
CA TRP A 78 0.22 -9.59 -13.82
C TRP A 78 1.55 -9.13 -14.40
N LEU A 79 2.01 -9.75 -15.49
CA LEU A 79 3.14 -9.25 -16.25
C LEU A 79 2.74 -7.98 -17.02
N THR A 80 3.57 -6.94 -16.94
CA THR A 80 3.31 -5.63 -17.55
C THR A 80 4.04 -5.46 -18.88
N GLU A 81 5.03 -6.29 -19.21
CA GLU A 81 5.97 -6.09 -20.33
C GLU A 81 5.35 -6.36 -21.70
N ASP A 82 4.39 -7.28 -21.82
CA ASP A 82 3.77 -7.61 -23.12
C ASP A 82 2.43 -6.87 -23.29
N ALA A 83 2.45 -5.82 -24.11
CA ALA A 83 1.35 -4.89 -24.33
C ALA A 83 0.13 -5.47 -25.01
N SER A 84 0.17 -6.67 -25.59
CA SER A 84 -0.95 -7.21 -26.38
C SER A 84 -1.93 -8.04 -25.56
N THR A 85 -1.46 -8.77 -24.55
CA THR A 85 -2.32 -9.57 -23.65
C THR A 85 -1.70 -9.65 -22.26
N PRO A 86 -2.36 -9.15 -21.21
CA PRO A 86 -1.86 -9.27 -19.85
C PRO A 86 -1.82 -10.75 -19.45
N ALA A 87 -0.64 -11.23 -19.08
CA ALA A 87 -0.47 -12.59 -18.61
C ALA A 87 -0.54 -12.62 -17.07
N LEU A 88 -1.44 -13.45 -16.54
CA LEU A 88 -1.46 -13.74 -15.11
C LEU A 88 -0.19 -14.52 -14.76
N PHE A 89 0.64 -13.94 -13.92
CA PHE A 89 1.88 -14.56 -13.45
C PHE A 89 1.62 -15.50 -12.29
N LEU A 90 0.86 -15.04 -11.28
CA LEU A 90 0.56 -15.79 -10.06
C LEU A 90 -0.74 -15.27 -9.43
N SER A 91 -1.44 -16.16 -8.71
CA SER A 91 -2.60 -15.77 -7.91
C SER A 91 -2.65 -16.60 -6.63
N TRP A 92 -2.99 -15.94 -5.50
CA TRP A 92 -3.15 -16.61 -4.20
C TRP A 92 -4.23 -15.93 -3.36
N ASP A 93 -4.65 -16.60 -2.30
CA ASP A 93 -5.60 -16.11 -1.32
C ASP A 93 -4.93 -15.80 0.05
N TYR A 94 -5.72 -15.68 1.10
CA TYR A 94 -5.24 -15.42 2.46
C TYR A 94 -4.19 -16.44 2.96
N TYR A 95 -4.26 -17.69 2.51
CA TYR A 95 -3.32 -18.76 2.90
C TYR A 95 -2.09 -18.87 2.00
N GLY A 96 -2.02 -18.11 0.94
CA GLY A 96 -0.94 -18.21 -0.04
C GLY A 96 -1.11 -19.43 -0.96
N THR A 97 0.00 -19.85 -1.55
CA THR A 97 0.07 -21.01 -2.47
C THR A 97 0.57 -22.28 -1.79
N ASP A 98 0.52 -22.37 -0.46
CA ASP A 98 1.06 -23.52 0.25
C ASP A 98 0.22 -24.79 0.00
N PRO A 99 0.76 -25.80 -0.71
CA PRO A 99 0.03 -27.04 -0.99
C PRO A 99 -0.25 -27.86 0.27
N ASP A 100 0.54 -27.71 1.33
CA ASP A 100 0.36 -28.44 2.58
C ASP A 100 -0.77 -27.83 3.44
N ALA A 101 -1.18 -26.60 3.17
CA ALA A 101 -2.33 -25.97 3.82
C ALA A 101 -3.66 -26.64 3.41
N GLU A 102 -3.71 -27.28 2.24
CA GLU A 102 -4.91 -28.01 1.78
C GLU A 102 -5.20 -29.27 2.59
N VAL A 103 -4.16 -29.86 3.17
CA VAL A 103 -4.25 -31.17 3.86
C VAL A 103 -4.56 -31.01 5.36
N LYS A 104 -4.28 -29.84 5.95
CA LYS A 104 -4.33 -29.65 7.41
C LYS A 104 -5.56 -28.94 7.96
N MET A 105 -6.33 -28.29 7.12
CA MET A 105 -7.59 -27.62 7.53
C MET A 105 -8.62 -27.76 6.42
N GLU A 106 -9.87 -28.08 6.78
CA GLU A 106 -11.01 -27.80 5.91
C GLU A 106 -10.98 -26.29 5.61
N ARG A 107 -10.56 -25.92 4.39
CA ARG A 107 -10.54 -24.50 4.01
C ARG A 107 -11.94 -23.93 4.18
N PRO A 108 -12.12 -22.89 4.98
CA PRO A 108 -13.40 -22.22 5.05
C PRO A 108 -13.80 -21.74 3.66
N SER A 109 -15.09 -21.63 3.42
CA SER A 109 -15.59 -21.12 2.13
C SER A 109 -14.95 -19.77 1.83
N MET A 110 -14.63 -19.48 0.55
CA MET A 110 -14.03 -18.20 0.12
C MET A 110 -14.77 -16.97 0.70
N ALA A 111 -16.07 -17.09 0.91
CA ALA A 111 -16.91 -16.03 1.50
C ALA A 111 -16.62 -15.72 2.98
N SER A 112 -15.89 -16.59 3.69
CA SER A 112 -15.55 -16.41 5.12
C SER A 112 -14.10 -16.02 5.35
N LEU A 113 -13.28 -15.91 4.27
CA LEU A 113 -11.90 -15.51 4.38
C LEU A 113 -11.75 -14.01 4.61
N PRO A 114 -10.72 -13.58 5.37
CA PRO A 114 -10.38 -12.17 5.47
C PRO A 114 -10.05 -11.60 4.08
N LEU A 115 -10.67 -10.47 3.75
CA LEU A 115 -10.45 -9.81 2.46
C LEU A 115 -9.13 -9.03 2.49
N PRO A 116 -8.32 -9.11 1.44
CA PRO A 116 -7.15 -8.25 1.30
C PRO A 116 -7.61 -6.81 1.04
N THR A 117 -6.97 -5.86 1.70
CA THR A 117 -7.35 -4.44 1.68
C THR A 117 -6.37 -3.57 0.93
N SER A 118 -5.07 -3.82 1.08
CA SER A 118 -4.02 -3.04 0.42
C SER A 118 -2.78 -3.91 0.16
N VAL A 119 -1.97 -3.50 -0.82
CA VAL A 119 -0.76 -4.21 -1.24
C VAL A 119 0.37 -3.24 -1.51
N THR A 120 1.57 -3.58 -1.06
CA THR A 120 2.77 -2.78 -1.33
C THR A 120 4.00 -3.64 -1.57
N SER A 121 4.95 -3.09 -2.32
CA SER A 121 6.29 -3.63 -2.42
C SER A 121 7.11 -3.29 -1.18
N CYS A 122 8.10 -4.12 -0.88
CA CYS A 122 9.11 -3.84 0.14
C CYS A 122 10.43 -3.48 -0.58
N PRO A 123 10.73 -2.18 -0.78
CA PRO A 123 11.92 -1.79 -1.56
C PRO A 123 13.24 -2.32 -1.02
N ALA A 124 13.33 -2.59 0.29
CA ALA A 124 14.49 -3.20 0.92
C ALA A 124 14.69 -4.68 0.54
N ASP A 125 13.64 -5.40 0.19
CA ASP A 125 13.68 -6.74 -0.41
C ASP A 125 12.60 -6.87 -1.48
N LEU A 126 13.02 -6.71 -2.73
CA LEU A 126 12.14 -6.69 -3.91
C LEU A 126 11.42 -8.02 -4.17
N ARG A 127 11.73 -9.09 -3.43
CA ARG A 127 11.05 -10.38 -3.51
C ARG A 127 9.85 -10.48 -2.58
N ILE A 128 9.66 -9.50 -1.71
CA ILE A 128 8.59 -9.51 -0.70
C ILE A 128 7.43 -8.63 -1.15
N CYS A 129 6.25 -9.22 -1.12
CA CYS A 129 4.98 -8.53 -1.26
C CYS A 129 4.29 -8.47 0.10
N ALA A 130 3.99 -7.28 0.58
CA ALA A 130 3.24 -7.08 1.81
C ALA A 130 1.75 -6.84 1.49
N VAL A 131 0.87 -7.62 2.09
CA VAL A 131 -0.58 -7.56 1.91
C VAL A 131 -1.27 -7.42 3.25
N SER A 132 -2.10 -6.41 3.38
CA SER A 132 -2.94 -6.20 4.56
C SER A 132 -4.34 -6.79 4.38
N PHE A 133 -4.96 -7.17 5.49
CA PHE A 133 -6.25 -7.84 5.49
C PHE A 133 -7.27 -7.18 6.43
N SER A 134 -8.55 -7.44 6.15
CA SER A 134 -9.69 -6.91 6.88
C SER A 134 -9.81 -7.40 8.33
N ASN A 135 -9.07 -8.42 8.71
CA ASN A 135 -9.01 -8.96 10.08
C ASN A 135 -7.85 -8.38 10.93
N GLY A 136 -7.19 -7.32 10.47
CA GLY A 136 -6.08 -6.70 11.19
C GLY A 136 -4.74 -7.42 11.08
N VAL A 137 -4.62 -8.36 10.15
CA VAL A 137 -3.38 -9.10 9.90
C VAL A 137 -2.66 -8.51 8.68
N LEU A 138 -1.36 -8.30 8.82
CA LEU A 138 -0.44 -8.04 7.72
C LEU A 138 0.31 -9.33 7.41
N LYS A 139 0.38 -9.71 6.14
CA LYS A 139 1.16 -10.87 5.69
C LYS A 139 2.21 -10.48 4.67
N LEU A 140 3.35 -11.13 4.75
CA LEU A 140 4.41 -11.04 3.77
C LEU A 140 4.43 -12.31 2.94
N PHE A 141 4.40 -12.14 1.62
CA PHE A 141 4.45 -13.25 0.66
C PHE A 141 5.69 -13.15 -0.21
N ASP A 142 6.24 -14.30 -0.57
CA ASP A 142 7.26 -14.38 -1.60
C ASP A 142 6.62 -14.10 -2.98
N LEU A 143 7.15 -13.12 -3.69
CA LEU A 143 6.61 -12.65 -4.96
C LEU A 143 6.67 -13.70 -6.08
N THR A 144 7.62 -14.63 -6.00
CA THR A 144 7.84 -15.63 -7.04
C THR A 144 7.02 -16.90 -6.85
N SER A 145 6.76 -17.27 -5.60
CA SER A 145 6.04 -18.50 -5.24
C SER A 145 4.64 -18.25 -4.67
N GLY A 146 4.35 -17.04 -4.18
CA GLY A 146 3.10 -16.70 -3.47
C GLY A 146 2.98 -17.38 -2.10
N ARG A 147 4.08 -17.95 -1.56
CA ARG A 147 4.07 -18.55 -0.23
C ARG A 147 4.13 -17.48 0.85
N GLU A 148 3.39 -17.71 1.93
CA GLU A 148 3.50 -16.90 3.13
C GLU A 148 4.89 -17.06 3.76
N LEU A 149 5.57 -15.94 3.97
CA LEU A 149 6.87 -15.88 4.66
C LEU A 149 6.69 -15.58 6.14
N LYS A 150 5.86 -14.57 6.45
CA LYS A 150 5.60 -14.09 7.80
C LYS A 150 4.23 -13.44 7.89
N HIS A 151 3.71 -13.35 9.12
CA HIS A 151 2.52 -12.55 9.41
C HIS A 151 2.69 -11.75 10.69
N PHE A 152 1.98 -10.64 10.76
CA PHE A 152 1.92 -9.74 11.90
C PHE A 152 0.45 -9.50 12.24
N ALA A 153 0.05 -9.82 13.44
CA ALA A 153 -1.25 -9.46 13.96
C ALA A 153 -1.18 -8.10 14.63
N SER A 154 -2.23 -7.29 14.51
CA SER A 154 -2.31 -6.04 15.27
C SER A 154 -2.26 -6.35 16.77
N PRO A 155 -1.42 -5.65 17.54
CA PRO A 155 -1.31 -5.89 18.97
C PRO A 155 -2.57 -5.49 19.75
N SER A 156 -3.42 -4.63 19.20
CA SER A 156 -4.53 -3.99 19.92
C SER A 156 -5.93 -4.39 19.43
N SER A 157 -6.08 -4.83 18.18
CA SER A 157 -7.42 -5.10 17.64
C SER A 157 -7.41 -6.04 16.44
N SER A 158 -8.56 -6.68 16.20
CA SER A 158 -8.86 -7.41 14.96
C SER A 158 -9.55 -6.53 13.91
N LEU A 159 -9.49 -5.20 14.06
CA LEU A 159 -10.08 -4.26 13.11
C LEU A 159 -9.24 -4.18 11.83
N PRO A 160 -9.86 -3.81 10.71
CA PRO A 160 -9.20 -3.78 9.41
C PRO A 160 -7.95 -2.91 9.39
N ILE A 161 -6.95 -3.37 8.63
CA ILE A 161 -5.88 -2.53 8.14
C ILE A 161 -6.38 -1.92 6.84
N ASN A 162 -6.40 -0.59 6.76
CA ASN A 162 -6.93 0.14 5.60
C ASN A 162 -5.88 0.35 4.52
N ALA A 163 -4.61 0.57 4.91
CA ALA A 163 -3.51 0.80 3.97
C ALA A 163 -2.20 0.22 4.51
N VAL A 164 -1.32 -0.14 3.59
CA VAL A 164 0.03 -0.60 3.88
C VAL A 164 1.02 0.09 2.95
N VAL A 165 2.17 0.52 3.48
CA VAL A 165 3.24 1.15 2.72
C VAL A 165 4.60 0.61 3.15
N GLY A 166 5.45 0.27 2.17
CA GLY A 166 6.84 -0.13 2.40
C GLY A 166 7.75 1.07 2.56
N HIS A 167 8.69 1.00 3.51
CA HIS A 167 9.70 2.04 3.66
C HIS A 167 10.69 2.00 2.48
N PRO A 168 11.05 3.15 1.88
CA PRO A 168 11.85 3.18 0.65
C PRO A 168 13.26 2.60 0.80
N THR A 169 13.88 2.69 1.98
CA THR A 169 15.29 2.31 2.19
C THR A 169 15.52 1.30 3.31
N LEU A 170 14.59 1.14 4.23
CA LEU A 170 14.71 0.24 5.39
C LEU A 170 13.77 -0.96 5.24
N PRO A 171 14.07 -2.10 5.88
CA PRO A 171 13.22 -3.27 5.89
C PRO A 171 12.01 -3.09 6.83
N LEU A 172 11.28 -2.02 6.63
CA LEU A 172 10.13 -1.63 7.45
C LEU A 172 8.87 -1.52 6.60
N VAL A 173 7.75 -1.87 7.19
CA VAL A 173 6.41 -1.73 6.60
C VAL A 173 5.51 -1.01 7.59
N ALA A 174 4.87 0.07 7.16
CA ALA A 174 3.90 0.81 7.96
C ALA A 174 2.47 0.43 7.57
N THR A 175 1.59 0.33 8.55
CA THR A 175 0.18 -0.05 8.40
C THR A 175 -0.73 0.98 9.04
N ALA A 176 -1.81 1.35 8.33
CA ALA A 176 -2.88 2.22 8.80
C ALA A 176 -4.06 1.38 9.26
N HIS A 177 -4.52 1.62 10.47
CA HIS A 177 -5.57 0.80 11.09
C HIS A 177 -6.86 1.59 11.32
N GLN A 178 -7.98 0.87 11.28
CA GLN A 178 -9.30 1.41 11.60
C GLN A 178 -9.42 1.80 13.09
N ASP A 179 -8.57 1.27 13.96
CA ASP A 179 -8.51 1.58 15.40
C ASP A 179 -7.73 2.86 15.74
N GLN A 180 -7.46 3.74 14.74
CA GLN A 180 -6.78 5.03 14.91
C GLN A 180 -5.26 4.95 15.02
N TYR A 181 -4.69 3.75 14.99
CA TYR A 181 -3.26 3.54 15.13
C TYR A 181 -2.55 3.39 13.79
N ILE A 182 -1.29 3.77 13.81
CA ILE A 182 -0.29 3.41 12.81
C ILE A 182 0.72 2.50 13.48
N HIS A 183 0.99 1.37 12.86
CA HIS A 183 2.07 0.47 13.29
C HIS A 183 3.15 0.40 12.23
N MET A 184 4.40 0.28 12.68
CA MET A 184 5.53 0.01 11.80
C MET A 184 6.21 -1.28 12.24
N HIS A 185 6.37 -2.20 11.31
CA HIS A 185 6.92 -3.52 11.55
C HIS A 185 8.25 -3.70 10.84
N ASP A 186 9.21 -4.32 11.50
CA ASP A 186 10.45 -4.76 10.86
C ASP A 186 10.24 -6.13 10.21
N ILE A 187 10.50 -6.19 8.92
CA ILE A 187 10.37 -7.41 8.11
C ILE A 187 11.32 -8.52 8.60
N ASN A 188 12.50 -8.15 9.08
CA ASN A 188 13.54 -9.10 9.47
C ASN A 188 13.27 -9.70 10.85
N SER A 189 13.11 -8.86 11.85
CA SER A 189 12.94 -9.28 13.27
C SER A 189 11.51 -9.67 13.61
N SER A 190 10.53 -9.35 12.75
CA SER A 190 9.10 -9.51 13.03
C SER A 190 8.62 -8.69 14.23
N ALA A 191 9.36 -7.67 14.64
CA ALA A 191 8.99 -6.82 15.76
C ALA A 191 8.15 -5.62 15.31
N CYS A 192 7.22 -5.20 16.14
CA CYS A 192 6.58 -3.89 16.02
C CYS A 192 7.54 -2.84 16.55
N MET A 193 8.04 -1.97 15.66
CA MET A 193 9.04 -0.95 15.95
C MET A 193 8.43 0.38 16.36
N LEU A 194 7.19 0.65 15.96
CA LEU A 194 6.42 1.84 16.28
C LEU A 194 4.95 1.46 16.42
N SER A 195 4.30 1.96 17.47
CA SER A 195 2.85 1.94 17.64
C SER A 195 2.42 3.34 18.04
N LEU A 196 1.70 4.01 17.15
CA LEU A 196 1.37 5.43 17.25
C LEU A 196 -0.15 5.63 17.19
N HIS A 197 -0.75 6.21 18.22
CA HIS A 197 -2.10 6.73 18.14
C HIS A 197 -2.10 7.99 17.27
N ALA A 198 -2.54 7.84 16.02
CA ALA A 198 -2.29 8.85 14.99
C ALA A 198 -3.44 9.82 14.79
N HIS A 199 -4.69 9.39 14.93
CA HIS A 199 -5.89 10.19 14.66
C HIS A 199 -7.01 9.92 15.65
N GLU A 200 -8.05 10.77 15.62
CA GLU A 200 -9.26 10.57 16.42
C GLU A 200 -10.22 9.56 15.80
N ASN A 201 -10.10 9.34 14.48
CA ASN A 201 -10.86 8.33 13.72
C ASN A 201 -9.91 7.41 12.97
N GLY A 202 -10.47 6.37 12.31
CA GLY A 202 -9.68 5.39 11.57
C GLY A 202 -8.74 6.04 10.57
N VAL A 203 -7.50 5.57 10.55
CA VAL A 203 -6.49 5.96 9.56
C VAL A 203 -6.81 5.26 8.26
N VAL A 204 -6.98 6.02 7.17
CA VAL A 204 -7.45 5.49 5.87
C VAL A 204 -6.30 5.27 4.91
N CYS A 205 -5.35 6.21 4.88
CA CYS A 205 -4.23 6.18 3.94
C CYS A 205 -2.93 6.57 4.63
N LEU A 206 -1.85 6.03 4.09
CA LEU A 206 -0.47 6.34 4.47
C LEU A 206 0.37 6.50 3.22
N ASP A 207 1.41 7.32 3.34
CA ASP A 207 2.53 7.30 2.42
C ASP A 207 3.82 7.74 3.13
N ILE A 208 4.97 7.31 2.62
CA ILE A 208 6.29 7.69 3.14
C ILE A 208 7.03 8.43 2.04
N ASP A 209 7.66 9.54 2.40
CA ASP A 209 8.44 10.31 1.44
C ASP A 209 9.62 9.48 0.88
N PRO A 210 10.13 9.77 -0.33
CA PRO A 210 11.23 9.03 -0.94
C PRO A 210 12.52 8.99 -0.10
N SER A 211 12.72 9.94 0.84
CA SER A 211 13.87 9.94 1.75
C SER A 211 13.69 8.95 2.91
N GLY A 212 12.45 8.57 3.21
CA GLY A 212 12.10 7.71 4.34
C GLY A 212 12.07 8.42 5.70
N LEU A 213 12.18 9.74 5.72
CA LEU A 213 12.22 10.51 6.95
C LEU A 213 10.84 10.98 7.43
N THR A 214 9.92 11.18 6.49
CA THR A 214 8.58 11.68 6.81
C THR A 214 7.49 10.72 6.36
N LEU A 215 6.48 10.59 7.22
CA LEU A 215 5.26 9.84 6.95
C LEU A 215 4.10 10.83 6.85
N VAL A 216 3.20 10.61 5.91
CA VAL A 216 1.92 11.30 5.85
C VAL A 216 0.80 10.30 6.15
N SER A 217 -0.18 10.73 6.93
CA SER A 217 -1.37 9.95 7.22
C SER A 217 -2.64 10.76 6.99
N GLY A 218 -3.63 10.13 6.38
CA GLY A 218 -4.95 10.71 6.22
C GLY A 218 -6.01 9.86 6.92
N SER A 219 -7.01 10.53 7.50
CA SER A 219 -8.02 9.89 8.31
C SER A 219 -9.44 10.25 7.90
N SER A 220 -10.38 9.44 8.35
CA SER A 220 -11.81 9.71 8.23
C SER A 220 -12.26 10.96 8.98
N ASP A 221 -11.42 11.53 9.86
CA ASP A 221 -11.66 12.82 10.55
C ASP A 221 -11.45 14.04 9.64
N GLY A 222 -11.05 13.84 8.38
CA GLY A 222 -10.79 14.91 7.41
C GLY A 222 -9.42 15.56 7.54
N LYS A 223 -8.61 15.11 8.49
CA LYS A 223 -7.29 15.66 8.75
C LYS A 223 -6.21 14.85 8.05
N VAL A 224 -5.16 15.56 7.66
CA VAL A 224 -3.88 15.01 7.21
C VAL A 224 -2.83 15.40 8.22
N ARG A 225 -2.05 14.45 8.68
CA ARG A 225 -0.95 14.66 9.63
C ARG A 225 0.37 14.23 9.01
N PHE A 226 1.39 15.03 9.33
CA PHE A 226 2.77 14.83 8.90
C PHE A 226 3.64 14.47 10.10
N TRP A 227 4.40 13.41 9.97
CA TRP A 227 5.18 12.82 11.05
C TRP A 227 6.65 12.77 10.67
N ASP A 228 7.51 13.25 11.54
CA ASP A 228 8.95 13.05 11.46
C ASP A 228 9.30 11.71 12.11
N LEU A 229 9.88 10.79 11.32
CA LEU A 229 10.28 9.47 11.77
C LEU A 229 11.70 9.54 12.37
N VAL A 230 11.79 9.54 13.69
CA VAL A 230 13.05 9.61 14.41
C VAL A 230 13.42 8.24 14.94
N LYS A 231 14.63 7.79 14.61
CA LYS A 231 15.20 6.59 15.19
C LYS A 231 15.65 6.89 16.61
N SER A 232 15.02 6.28 17.60
CA SER A 232 15.43 6.41 18.99
C SER A 232 16.47 5.33 19.33
N ASN A 233 17.65 5.75 19.73
CA ASN A 233 18.64 4.85 20.32
C ASN A 233 18.37 4.81 21.84
N GLU A 234 17.48 3.94 22.29
CA GLU A 234 17.37 3.62 23.70
C GLU A 234 18.52 2.69 24.10
N SER A 235 19.72 3.23 24.29
CA SER A 235 20.83 2.46 24.88
C SER A 235 21.93 3.33 25.40
N GLU A 236 21.69 4.05 26.50
CA GLU A 236 22.81 4.48 27.33
C GLU A 236 22.75 4.00 28.80
N GLN A 237 21.74 3.25 29.23
CA GLN A 237 21.65 2.95 30.66
C GLN A 237 21.38 1.51 31.11
N MET A 238 21.20 0.50 30.23
CA MET A 238 21.15 -0.90 30.71
C MET A 238 21.83 -1.84 29.72
N ALA A 239 22.99 -2.29 30.06
CA ALA A 239 23.71 -3.38 29.41
C ALA A 239 23.04 -4.72 29.74
N SER A 240 22.15 -5.20 28.87
CA SER A 240 21.89 -6.63 28.63
C SER A 240 20.80 -6.76 27.55
N ASP A 241 21.09 -7.58 26.54
CA ASP A 241 20.26 -8.03 25.46
C ASP A 241 19.97 -7.02 24.33
N ALA A 242 20.55 -7.33 23.16
CA ALA A 242 20.29 -6.80 21.81
C ALA A 242 19.46 -5.50 21.77
N ALA A 243 20.13 -4.36 21.66
CA ALA A 243 19.49 -3.05 21.62
C ALA A 243 18.29 -3.05 20.68
N LYS A 244 17.08 -3.07 21.24
CA LYS A 244 15.82 -3.03 20.50
C LYS A 244 15.74 -1.64 19.87
N GLN A 245 16.01 -1.57 18.58
CA GLN A 245 15.83 -0.33 17.84
C GLN A 245 14.32 -0.01 17.84
N THR A 246 13.96 1.12 18.39
CA THR A 246 12.60 1.64 18.37
C THR A 246 12.56 2.92 17.54
N TYR A 247 11.43 3.20 16.91
CA TYR A 247 11.19 4.44 16.22
C TYR A 247 10.19 5.26 17.03
N THR A 248 10.34 6.56 16.98
CA THR A 248 9.36 7.53 17.45
C THR A 248 8.88 8.37 16.27
N ALA A 249 7.61 8.73 16.27
CA ALA A 249 7.06 9.63 15.28
C ALA A 249 6.54 10.89 15.98
N VAL A 250 6.98 12.04 15.51
CA VAL A 250 6.56 13.35 16.04
C VAL A 250 5.72 14.04 15.00
N CYS A 251 4.46 14.37 15.34
CA CYS A 251 3.61 15.17 14.47
C CYS A 251 4.14 16.61 14.44
N PHE A 252 4.63 17.05 13.30
CA PHE A 252 5.11 18.41 13.13
C PHE A 252 4.08 19.31 12.41
N GLN A 253 3.12 18.73 11.71
CA GLN A 253 2.07 19.47 11.02
C GLN A 253 0.75 18.69 10.98
N GLU A 254 -0.36 19.39 11.22
CA GLU A 254 -1.72 18.90 11.02
C GLU A 254 -2.48 19.89 10.13
N VAL A 255 -3.18 19.37 9.14
CA VAL A 255 -4.00 20.16 8.21
C VAL A 255 -5.40 19.56 8.14
N SER A 256 -6.43 20.37 8.37
CA SER A 256 -7.82 20.01 8.08
C SER A 256 -8.05 20.15 6.58
N ALA A 257 -7.66 19.11 5.84
CA ALA A 257 -7.57 19.17 4.38
C ALA A 257 -8.94 18.99 3.71
N HIS A 258 -9.79 18.12 4.26
CA HIS A 258 -11.02 17.71 3.60
C HIS A 258 -12.23 17.75 4.51
N GLN A 259 -13.40 18.06 3.92
CA GLN A 259 -14.66 18.00 4.64
C GLN A 259 -15.17 16.57 4.75
N ILE A 260 -15.71 16.23 5.92
CA ILE A 260 -16.27 14.89 6.14
C ILE A 260 -17.62 14.81 5.40
N LYS A 261 -17.72 13.81 4.51
CA LYS A 261 -18.98 13.44 3.83
C LYS A 261 -19.23 11.94 4.01
N HIS A 262 -20.44 11.61 4.43
CA HIS A 262 -20.86 10.21 4.67
C HIS A 262 -19.91 9.42 5.60
N GLY A 263 -19.38 10.10 6.63
CA GLY A 263 -18.45 9.49 7.58
C GLY A 263 -17.04 9.23 7.05
N LYS A 264 -16.69 9.79 5.88
CA LYS A 264 -15.38 9.72 5.25
C LYS A 264 -14.80 11.12 5.08
N GLY A 265 -13.54 11.28 5.42
CA GLY A 265 -12.78 12.51 5.23
C GLY A 265 -11.74 12.34 4.12
N VAL A 266 -10.48 12.11 4.50
CA VAL A 266 -9.40 11.82 3.54
C VAL A 266 -9.58 10.41 2.99
N LEU A 267 -9.40 10.22 1.69
CA LEU A 267 -9.47 8.92 1.01
C LEU A 267 -8.10 8.40 0.63
N THR A 268 -7.21 9.29 0.18
CA THR A 268 -5.84 8.93 -0.18
C THR A 268 -4.90 10.11 -0.02
N SER A 269 -3.64 9.80 0.21
CA SER A 269 -2.53 10.75 0.23
C SER A 269 -1.35 10.13 -0.50
N LEU A 270 -0.59 10.92 -1.23
CA LEU A 270 0.54 10.45 -2.01
C LEU A 270 1.64 11.50 -2.08
N TYR A 271 2.88 11.12 -1.78
CA TYR A 271 4.06 11.92 -2.06
C TYR A 271 4.41 11.89 -3.55
N HIS A 272 4.84 13.02 -4.07
CA HIS A 272 5.43 13.02 -5.39
C HIS A 272 6.83 12.36 -5.34
N PRO A 273 7.17 11.46 -6.26
CA PRO A 273 8.40 10.65 -6.16
C PRO A 273 9.71 11.44 -6.27
N THR A 274 9.69 12.67 -6.79
CA THR A 274 10.90 13.46 -7.01
C THR A 274 10.77 14.94 -6.62
N LEU A 275 9.57 15.44 -6.43
CA LEU A 275 9.32 16.85 -6.08
C LEU A 275 8.74 16.93 -4.65
N PRO A 276 8.96 18.03 -3.94
CA PRO A 276 8.49 18.19 -2.56
C PRO A 276 6.99 18.53 -2.51
N PHE A 277 6.16 17.74 -3.19
CA PHE A 277 4.72 17.90 -3.20
C PHE A 277 4.00 16.66 -2.68
N ILE A 278 2.88 16.90 -2.02
CA ILE A 278 1.97 15.87 -1.56
C ILE A 278 0.59 16.18 -2.14
N ALA A 279 -0.05 15.17 -2.70
CA ALA A 279 -1.43 15.24 -3.14
C ALA A 279 -2.32 14.48 -2.16
N THR A 280 -3.46 15.05 -1.81
CA THR A 280 -4.49 14.38 -1.01
C THR A 280 -5.84 14.49 -1.71
N ALA A 281 -6.64 13.43 -1.63
CA ALA A 281 -7.99 13.42 -2.16
C ALA A 281 -8.99 13.05 -1.06
N GLY A 282 -10.13 13.71 -1.05
CA GLY A 282 -11.14 13.55 -0.03
C GLY A 282 -12.53 13.17 -0.54
N ALA A 283 -13.38 12.73 0.38
CA ALA A 283 -14.77 12.40 0.12
C ALA A 283 -15.63 13.63 -0.24
N ASP A 284 -15.10 14.83 -0.05
CA ASP A 284 -15.70 16.08 -0.47
C ASP A 284 -15.64 16.33 -1.99
N GLY A 285 -14.91 15.45 -2.72
CA GLY A 285 -14.72 15.55 -4.17
C GLY A 285 -13.61 16.52 -4.56
N THR A 286 -12.76 16.91 -3.63
CA THR A 286 -11.63 17.82 -3.88
C THR A 286 -10.29 17.06 -3.83
N VAL A 287 -9.31 17.61 -4.56
CA VAL A 287 -7.90 17.22 -4.48
C VAL A 287 -7.11 18.43 -4.05
N HIS A 288 -6.31 18.31 -3.02
CA HIS A 288 -5.41 19.35 -2.53
C HIS A 288 -3.96 18.95 -2.78
N MET A 289 -3.13 19.93 -3.10
CA MET A 289 -1.68 19.78 -3.22
C MET A 289 -1.00 20.68 -2.20
N PHE A 290 -0.02 20.12 -1.50
CA PHE A 290 0.81 20.80 -0.52
C PHE A 290 2.27 20.69 -0.94
N GLY A 291 3.06 21.77 -0.74
CA GLY A 291 4.49 21.81 -1.04
C GLY A 291 5.22 22.81 -0.19
#